data_6d84a705f8009c54a62969d2132054e3
#
_entry.id   6d84a705f8009c54a62969d2132054e3
#
_cell.length_a   1.000
_cell.length_b   1.000
_cell.length_c   1.000
_cell.angle_alpha   90.00
_cell.angle_beta   90.00
_cell.angle_gamma   90.00
#
_symmetry.space_group_name_H-M   'P 1'
#
loop_
_entity.id
_entity.type
_entity.pdbx_description
1 polymer ?
#
loop_
_entity_poly.entity_id
_entity_poly.type
_entity_poly.pdbx_seq_one_letter_code
_entity_poly.pdbx_strand_id
1 'polypeptide(L)'
;MAKKNENTIEVKAINPRRVIVTIEGDSDLILNKMNDVSTRQLIDQRKDKAKDLTKPNEWEQVITAMHWLNGKPTEYSEESLVDALQNNAPCLTAFGLKKSFGQAVVRNEIDTYATKFDASVNVIGKGDGLVPIRFAEHHIDEKLMSPKKGSPVLVRLNRFSGWQADIEISFIENVYSQEQVINIINLAGFGLGIGSGRSSGYGRYHVIGVTSIVTE
;
A
#
# COMPACT_ATOMS: atom_id res chain seq x y z
N MET A 1 4.69 -60.84 -10.09
CA MET A 1 4.54 -59.55 -10.79
C MET A 1 3.88 -58.57 -9.84
N ALA A 2 4.62 -57.61 -9.27
CA ALA A 2 4.08 -56.61 -8.38
C ALA A 2 3.40 -55.49 -9.18
N LYS A 3 2.11 -55.26 -8.95
CA LYS A 3 1.39 -54.10 -9.54
C LYS A 3 2.00 -52.83 -8.93
N LYS A 4 2.64 -52.05 -9.78
CA LYS A 4 3.07 -50.69 -9.50
C LYS A 4 1.79 -49.82 -9.33
N ASN A 5 1.39 -49.52 -8.13
CA ASN A 5 0.36 -48.50 -7.89
C ASN A 5 0.93 -47.17 -8.33
N GLU A 6 0.55 -46.69 -9.51
CA GLU A 6 0.76 -45.30 -9.90
C GLU A 6 -0.19 -44.44 -9.06
N ASN A 7 0.33 -43.85 -7.98
CA ASN A 7 -0.37 -42.80 -7.25
C ASN A 7 -0.43 -41.55 -8.15
N THR A 8 -1.46 -41.47 -8.96
CA THR A 8 -1.75 -40.29 -9.76
C THR A 8 -2.29 -39.24 -8.78
N ILE A 9 -1.54 -38.18 -8.55
CA ILE A 9 -2.01 -37.02 -7.77
C ILE A 9 -2.98 -36.25 -8.66
N GLU A 10 -4.26 -36.26 -8.32
CA GLU A 10 -5.26 -35.46 -9.00
C GLU A 10 -5.22 -34.01 -8.49
N VAL A 11 -4.73 -33.12 -9.32
CA VAL A 11 -4.69 -31.68 -9.04
C VAL A 11 -6.00 -31.06 -9.49
N LYS A 12 -6.80 -30.54 -8.55
CA LYS A 12 -8.03 -29.81 -8.90
C LYS A 12 -7.67 -28.53 -9.67
N ALA A 13 -8.38 -28.28 -10.77
CA ALA A 13 -8.25 -27.05 -11.51
C ALA A 13 -8.60 -25.86 -10.61
N ILE A 14 -7.78 -24.81 -10.66
CA ILE A 14 -8.09 -23.53 -10.03
C ILE A 14 -9.03 -22.73 -10.93
N ASN A 15 -9.94 -21.96 -10.33
CA ASN A 15 -10.82 -21.03 -11.04
C ASN A 15 -10.46 -19.59 -10.60
N PRO A 16 -9.48 -18.95 -11.25
CA PRO A 16 -9.10 -17.59 -10.91
C PRO A 16 -10.13 -16.59 -11.44
N ARG A 17 -10.55 -15.69 -10.58
CA ARG A 17 -11.37 -14.52 -10.95
C ARG A 17 -10.58 -13.24 -10.77
N ARG A 18 -10.93 -12.21 -11.56
CA ARG A 18 -10.41 -10.86 -11.44
C ARG A 18 -11.53 -9.85 -11.29
N VAL A 19 -11.33 -8.92 -10.37
CA VAL A 19 -12.25 -7.81 -10.12
C VAL A 19 -11.46 -6.53 -9.87
N ILE A 20 -12.06 -5.39 -10.21
CA ILE A 20 -11.62 -4.08 -9.73
C ILE A 20 -12.51 -3.70 -8.57
N VAL A 21 -11.91 -3.47 -7.42
CA VAL A 21 -12.57 -2.98 -6.21
C VAL A 21 -12.21 -1.51 -6.03
N THR A 22 -13.21 -0.64 -6.09
CA THR A 22 -13.02 0.78 -5.81
C THR A 22 -13.23 1.03 -4.32
N ILE A 23 -12.23 1.60 -3.67
CA ILE A 23 -12.28 2.02 -2.27
C ILE A 23 -12.29 3.54 -2.16
N GLU A 24 -12.96 4.05 -1.13
CA GLU A 24 -13.01 5.46 -0.78
C GLU A 24 -12.58 5.66 0.67
N GLY A 25 -11.81 6.72 0.93
CA GLY A 25 -11.32 7.04 2.26
C GLY A 25 -12.39 7.63 3.17
N ASP A 26 -12.59 7.02 4.34
CA ASP A 26 -13.39 7.56 5.44
C ASP A 26 -12.60 8.58 6.28
N SER A 27 -11.29 8.56 6.14
CA SER A 27 -10.36 9.48 6.79
C SER A 27 -9.19 9.79 5.87
N ASP A 28 -8.48 10.86 6.16
CA ASP A 28 -7.32 11.26 5.37
C ASP A 28 -6.26 10.17 5.32
N LEU A 29 -5.60 10.06 4.16
CA LEU A 29 -4.51 9.14 3.93
C LEU A 29 -3.17 9.85 4.09
N ILE A 30 -2.25 9.26 4.86
CA ILE A 30 -0.87 9.73 4.95
C ILE A 30 0.03 8.76 4.17
N LEU A 31 0.70 9.28 3.14
CA LEU A 31 1.76 8.57 2.43
C LEU A 31 3.13 9.03 2.97
N ASN A 32 3.84 8.10 3.58
CA ASN A 32 5.14 8.38 4.18
C ASN A 32 6.01 7.10 4.19
N LYS A 33 6.58 6.77 3.04
CA LYS A 33 7.66 5.78 2.99
C LYS A 33 8.98 6.40 3.46
N MET A 34 9.98 5.59 3.77
CA MET A 34 11.32 6.10 4.01
C MET A 34 11.80 6.87 2.78
N ASN A 35 12.03 8.18 2.94
CA ASN A 35 12.49 9.05 1.87
C ASN A 35 13.96 8.81 1.52
N ASP A 36 14.38 9.30 0.36
CA ASP A 36 15.72 9.05 -0.15
C ASP A 36 16.80 9.70 0.73
N VAL A 37 16.52 10.84 1.36
CA VAL A 37 17.42 11.49 2.31
C VAL A 37 17.71 10.58 3.50
N SER A 38 16.66 10.06 4.13
CA SER A 38 16.79 9.14 5.27
C SER A 38 17.50 7.84 4.87
N THR A 39 17.21 7.34 3.67
CA THR A 39 17.86 6.15 3.12
C THR A 39 19.36 6.36 2.94
N ARG A 40 19.79 7.50 2.37
CA ARG A 40 21.22 7.84 2.22
C ARG A 40 21.90 7.95 3.57
N GLN A 41 21.30 8.66 4.52
CA GLN A 41 21.84 8.80 5.87
C GLN A 41 22.07 7.45 6.56
N LEU A 42 21.12 6.51 6.45
CA LEU A 42 21.28 5.15 7.00
C LEU A 42 22.41 4.37 6.34
N ILE A 43 22.55 4.49 5.02
CA ILE A 43 23.64 3.83 4.27
C ILE A 43 24.99 4.40 4.69
N ASP A 44 25.11 5.72 4.80
CA ASP A 44 26.37 6.38 5.17
C ASP A 44 26.77 6.08 6.61
N GLN A 45 25.81 6.04 7.53
CA GLN A 45 26.07 5.59 8.91
C GLN A 45 26.60 4.15 8.97
N ARG A 46 26.09 3.23 8.14
CA ARG A 46 26.59 1.84 8.07
C ARG A 46 27.99 1.72 7.47
N LYS A 47 28.43 2.72 6.71
CA LYS A 47 29.75 2.77 6.06
C LYS A 47 30.76 3.60 6.86
N ASP A 48 30.45 3.97 8.11
CA ASP A 48 31.26 4.83 8.99
C ASP A 48 31.74 6.14 8.30
N LYS A 49 30.91 6.66 7.36
CA LYS A 49 31.19 7.93 6.74
C LYS A 49 30.89 9.08 7.69
N ALA A 50 31.67 10.16 7.56
CA ALA A 50 31.40 11.40 8.28
C ALA A 50 29.96 11.86 8.03
N LYS A 51 29.27 12.30 9.10
CA LYS A 51 27.90 12.76 9.00
C LYS A 51 27.85 14.02 8.12
N ASP A 52 27.09 13.93 7.02
CA ASP A 52 26.81 15.10 6.21
C ASP A 52 25.93 16.08 7.03
N LEU A 53 26.47 17.27 7.28
CA LEU A 53 25.82 18.32 8.05
C LEU A 53 25.01 19.29 7.16
N THR A 54 24.99 19.11 5.84
CA THR A 54 24.17 19.91 4.96
C THR A 54 22.67 19.68 5.27
N LYS A 55 21.91 20.77 5.36
CA LYS A 55 20.46 20.66 5.56
C LYS A 55 19.87 19.97 4.33
N PRO A 56 19.15 18.84 4.52
CA PRO A 56 18.50 18.18 3.40
C PRO A 56 17.45 19.10 2.77
N ASN A 57 17.30 19.01 1.44
CA ASN A 57 16.22 19.70 0.74
C ASN A 57 14.87 19.19 1.28
N GLU A 58 14.04 20.08 1.77
CA GLU A 58 12.73 19.73 2.33
C GLU A 58 11.78 19.13 1.31
N TRP A 59 11.81 19.64 0.07
CA TRP A 59 10.98 19.12 -1.03
C TRP A 59 11.43 17.74 -1.47
N GLU A 60 12.74 17.46 -1.43
CA GLU A 60 13.23 16.10 -1.65
C GLU A 60 12.66 15.12 -0.61
N GLN A 61 12.60 15.50 0.65
CA GLN A 61 12.03 14.65 1.68
C GLN A 61 10.55 14.37 1.42
N VAL A 62 9.77 15.39 1.07
CA VAL A 62 8.33 15.28 0.78
C VAL A 62 8.08 14.44 -0.47
N ILE A 63 8.72 14.78 -1.58
CA ILE A 63 8.50 14.13 -2.89
C ILE A 63 8.91 12.66 -2.84
N THR A 64 10.05 12.36 -2.24
CA THR A 64 10.57 10.99 -2.20
C THR A 64 9.95 10.13 -1.09
N ALA A 65 9.13 10.72 -0.21
CA ALA A 65 8.33 9.97 0.77
C ALA A 65 7.08 9.30 0.18
N MET A 66 6.82 9.47 -1.11
CA MET A 66 5.73 8.83 -1.85
C MET A 66 6.24 7.89 -2.93
N HIS A 67 5.41 6.90 -3.30
CA HIS A 67 5.56 6.18 -4.55
C HIS A 67 4.81 6.94 -5.65
N TRP A 68 5.37 6.99 -6.84
CA TRP A 68 4.83 7.68 -8.01
C TRP A 68 4.63 6.71 -9.17
N LEU A 69 3.48 6.77 -9.83
CA LEU A 69 3.12 5.83 -10.89
C LEU A 69 4.13 5.81 -12.06
N ASN A 70 4.52 7.00 -12.51
CA ASN A 70 5.43 7.17 -13.66
C ASN A 70 6.86 7.56 -13.23
N GLY A 71 7.29 7.15 -12.03
CA GLY A 71 8.55 7.55 -11.44
C GLY A 71 8.46 8.89 -10.70
N LYS A 72 9.39 9.10 -9.78
CA LYS A 72 9.46 10.34 -9.00
C LYS A 72 9.98 11.51 -9.84
N PRO A 73 9.59 12.76 -9.53
CA PRO A 73 10.22 13.95 -10.09
C PRO A 73 11.75 13.94 -9.94
N THR A 74 12.43 14.52 -10.89
CA THR A 74 13.91 14.67 -10.89
C THR A 74 14.37 15.94 -10.19
N GLU A 75 13.50 16.94 -10.14
CA GLU A 75 13.72 18.20 -9.44
C GLU A 75 12.90 18.23 -8.16
N TYR A 76 13.41 18.90 -7.13
CA TYR A 76 12.81 18.95 -5.81
C TYR A 76 12.52 20.39 -5.41
N SER A 77 11.34 20.87 -5.82
CA SER A 77 10.78 22.18 -5.48
C SER A 77 9.29 22.06 -5.25
N GLU A 78 8.65 23.12 -4.77
CA GLU A 78 7.20 23.20 -4.62
C GLU A 78 6.50 23.04 -5.96
N GLU A 79 6.99 23.74 -6.99
CA GLU A 79 6.45 23.69 -8.35
C GLU A 79 6.51 22.26 -8.91
N SER A 80 7.63 21.57 -8.69
CA SER A 80 7.83 20.19 -9.13
C SER A 80 6.87 19.22 -8.43
N LEU A 81 6.57 19.44 -7.13
CA LEU A 81 5.57 18.68 -6.41
C LEU A 81 4.16 18.93 -6.96
N VAL A 82 3.79 20.20 -7.17
CA VAL A 82 2.48 20.58 -7.71
C VAL A 82 2.27 19.98 -9.11
N ASP A 83 3.27 20.10 -10.00
CA ASP A 83 3.21 19.49 -11.33
C ASP A 83 3.06 17.97 -11.27
N ALA A 84 3.82 17.30 -10.38
CA ALA A 84 3.73 15.87 -10.21
C ALA A 84 2.36 15.42 -9.69
N LEU A 85 1.74 16.17 -8.77
CA LEU A 85 0.40 15.85 -8.28
C LEU A 85 -0.69 16.03 -9.34
N GLN A 86 -0.47 16.88 -10.34
CA GLN A 86 -1.40 17.10 -11.46
C GLN A 86 -1.20 16.10 -12.61
N ASN A 87 0.05 15.79 -12.96
CA ASN A 87 0.41 15.05 -14.17
C ASN A 87 0.89 13.60 -13.92
N ASN A 88 1.04 13.23 -12.66
CA ASN A 88 1.42 11.89 -12.20
C ASN A 88 0.53 11.53 -11.00
N ALA A 89 0.57 10.29 -10.54
CA ALA A 89 -0.24 9.85 -9.41
C ALA A 89 0.63 9.34 -8.26
N PRO A 90 0.41 9.83 -7.03
CA PRO A 90 0.93 9.17 -5.85
C PRO A 90 0.25 7.81 -5.67
N CYS A 91 0.99 6.83 -5.13
CA CYS A 91 0.55 5.44 -5.13
C CYS A 91 0.63 4.80 -3.76
N LEU A 92 -0.33 3.91 -3.51
CA LEU A 92 -0.22 2.81 -2.57
C LEU A 92 0.61 1.68 -3.20
N THR A 93 1.01 0.69 -2.40
CA THR A 93 1.64 -0.53 -2.92
C THR A 93 0.68 -1.71 -2.82
N ALA A 94 0.63 -2.53 -3.85
CA ALA A 94 -0.13 -3.78 -3.87
C ALA A 94 0.27 -4.69 -2.69
N PHE A 95 1.56 -4.73 -2.36
CA PHE A 95 2.08 -5.45 -1.20
C PHE A 95 1.49 -4.93 0.12
N GLY A 96 1.46 -3.60 0.32
CA GLY A 96 0.90 -2.98 1.54
C GLY A 96 -0.59 -3.27 1.69
N LEU A 97 -1.35 -3.18 0.60
CA LEU A 97 -2.77 -3.52 0.54
C LEU A 97 -3.00 -5.01 0.88
N LYS A 98 -2.32 -5.91 0.18
CA LYS A 98 -2.41 -7.36 0.44
C LYS A 98 -2.09 -7.70 1.89
N LYS A 99 -1.04 -7.09 2.45
CA LYS A 99 -0.66 -7.30 3.85
C LYS A 99 -1.72 -6.78 4.82
N SER A 100 -2.37 -5.65 4.53
CA SER A 100 -3.49 -5.14 5.33
C SER A 100 -4.67 -6.10 5.31
N PHE A 101 -5.02 -6.64 4.15
CA PHE A 101 -6.10 -7.63 4.01
C PHE A 101 -5.82 -8.91 4.78
N GLY A 102 -4.62 -9.49 4.65
CA GLY A 102 -4.19 -10.65 5.41
C GLY A 102 -4.20 -10.42 6.93
N GLN A 103 -3.82 -9.22 7.38
CA GLN A 103 -3.94 -8.85 8.79
C GLN A 103 -5.40 -8.75 9.26
N ALA A 104 -6.31 -8.31 8.41
CA ALA A 104 -7.74 -8.28 8.72
C ALA A 104 -8.31 -9.68 8.92
N VAL A 105 -7.89 -10.66 8.12
CA VAL A 105 -8.27 -12.07 8.27
C VAL A 105 -7.93 -12.58 9.67
N VAL A 106 -6.70 -12.34 10.14
CA VAL A 106 -6.24 -12.82 11.45
C VAL A 106 -6.91 -12.05 12.59
N ARG A 107 -6.98 -10.71 12.50
CA ARG A 107 -7.50 -9.88 13.59
C ARG A 107 -9.01 -9.98 13.79
N ASN A 108 -9.75 -10.37 12.77
CA ASN A 108 -11.19 -10.61 12.85
C ASN A 108 -11.51 -12.12 12.98
N GLU A 109 -10.51 -12.94 13.31
CA GLU A 109 -10.67 -14.38 13.59
C GLU A 109 -11.33 -15.15 12.44
N ILE A 110 -11.20 -14.67 11.20
CA ILE A 110 -11.69 -15.35 9.99
C ILE A 110 -10.88 -16.64 9.76
N ASP A 111 -9.57 -16.55 9.96
CA ASP A 111 -8.64 -17.68 10.01
C ASP A 111 -7.52 -17.38 11.02
N THR A 112 -6.93 -18.45 11.58
CA THR A 112 -5.81 -18.33 12.53
C THR A 112 -4.56 -17.70 11.89
N TYR A 113 -4.35 -17.93 10.59
CA TYR A 113 -3.20 -17.44 9.84
C TYR A 113 -3.64 -16.82 8.50
N ALA A 114 -2.92 -15.79 8.06
CA ALA A 114 -3.16 -15.22 6.73
C ALA A 114 -2.74 -16.12 5.56
N THR A 115 -2.07 -17.24 5.82
CA THR A 115 -1.41 -18.08 4.80
C THR A 115 -2.36 -18.53 3.68
N LYS A 116 -3.58 -18.97 4.04
CA LYS A 116 -4.59 -19.40 3.08
C LYS A 116 -5.06 -18.23 2.21
N PHE A 117 -5.29 -17.07 2.82
CA PHE A 117 -5.65 -15.84 2.12
C PHE A 117 -4.52 -15.39 1.18
N ASP A 118 -3.30 -15.33 1.69
CA ASP A 118 -2.12 -14.88 0.93
C ASP A 118 -1.81 -15.77 -0.28
N ALA A 119 -2.11 -17.07 -0.19
CA ALA A 119 -1.97 -18.03 -1.29
C ALA A 119 -3.08 -17.91 -2.34
N SER A 120 -4.28 -17.45 -1.95
CA SER A 120 -5.49 -17.51 -2.78
C SER A 120 -5.94 -16.15 -3.31
N VAL A 121 -5.44 -15.04 -2.76
CA VAL A 121 -5.83 -13.68 -3.15
C VAL A 121 -4.58 -12.85 -3.47
N ASN A 122 -4.57 -12.22 -4.63
CA ASN A 122 -3.48 -11.34 -5.06
C ASN A 122 -4.01 -9.96 -5.39
N VAL A 123 -3.28 -8.93 -4.97
CA VAL A 123 -3.47 -7.55 -5.39
C VAL A 123 -2.54 -7.30 -6.56
N ILE A 124 -3.09 -6.84 -7.67
CA ILE A 124 -2.35 -6.57 -8.91
C ILE A 124 -2.13 -5.07 -8.98
N GLY A 125 -0.87 -4.67 -9.01
CA GLY A 125 -0.47 -3.28 -9.19
C GLY A 125 0.09 -3.02 -10.59
N LYS A 126 0.18 -1.77 -10.96
CA LYS A 126 0.84 -1.31 -12.19
C LYS A 126 2.35 -1.25 -11.98
N GLY A 127 3.13 -1.51 -13.02
CA GLY A 127 4.60 -1.48 -12.96
C GLY A 127 5.15 -2.29 -11.77
N ASP A 128 5.83 -1.63 -10.86
CA ASP A 128 6.43 -2.24 -9.65
C ASP A 128 5.40 -2.55 -8.53
N GLY A 129 4.18 -2.90 -8.88
CA GLY A 129 3.13 -3.21 -7.92
C GLY A 129 2.50 -1.96 -7.30
N LEU A 130 2.34 -0.89 -8.08
CA LEU A 130 1.78 0.38 -7.66
C LEU A 130 0.28 0.46 -7.92
N VAL A 131 -0.45 1.03 -6.96
CA VAL A 131 -1.89 1.30 -7.05
C VAL A 131 -2.09 2.81 -6.89
N PRO A 132 -2.39 3.53 -8.00
CA PRO A 132 -2.53 4.98 -7.95
C PRO A 132 -3.75 5.39 -7.14
N ILE A 133 -3.65 6.51 -6.45
CA ILE A 133 -4.78 7.16 -5.78
C ILE A 133 -5.25 8.36 -6.58
N ARG A 134 -6.55 8.62 -6.50
CA ARG A 134 -7.18 9.90 -6.82
C ARG A 134 -7.47 10.60 -5.49
N PHE A 135 -7.49 11.91 -5.43
CA PHE A 135 -7.73 12.67 -4.21
C PHE A 135 -8.33 14.05 -4.53
N ALA A 136 -9.00 14.64 -3.56
CA ALA A 136 -9.54 16.00 -3.68
C ALA A 136 -8.49 17.05 -3.33
N GLU A 137 -7.78 16.86 -2.22
CA GLU A 137 -6.82 17.83 -1.71
C GLU A 137 -5.56 17.13 -1.19
N HIS A 138 -4.43 17.84 -1.30
CA HIS A 138 -3.14 17.45 -0.73
C HIS A 138 -2.62 18.54 0.21
N HIS A 139 -2.16 18.13 1.39
CA HIS A 139 -1.55 19.00 2.39
C HIS A 139 -0.23 18.39 2.86
N ILE A 140 0.70 19.26 3.27
CA ILE A 140 1.92 18.86 3.96
C ILE A 140 1.74 19.17 5.45
N ASP A 141 1.61 18.12 6.26
CA ASP A 141 1.56 18.25 7.72
C ASP A 141 2.96 18.25 8.30
N GLU A 142 3.33 19.32 9.02
CA GLU A 142 4.57 19.36 9.78
C GLU A 142 4.32 18.88 11.21
N LYS A 143 5.02 17.85 11.63
CA LYS A 143 4.91 17.29 12.98
C LYS A 143 6.28 17.10 13.62
N LEU A 144 6.41 17.53 14.88
CA LEU A 144 7.54 17.16 15.71
C LEU A 144 7.33 15.72 16.21
N MET A 145 8.19 14.82 15.79
CA MET A 145 8.20 13.43 16.25
C MET A 145 9.41 13.22 17.16
N SER A 146 9.14 12.73 18.37
CA SER A 146 10.21 12.36 19.31
C SER A 146 10.49 10.89 19.18
N PRO A 147 11.65 10.48 18.65
CA PRO A 147 12.05 9.08 18.68
C PRO A 147 12.24 8.63 20.14
N LYS A 148 12.09 7.32 20.41
CA LYS A 148 12.29 6.77 21.76
C LYS A 148 13.65 7.11 22.38
N LYS A 149 14.66 7.37 21.54
CA LYS A 149 15.98 7.89 21.92
C LYS A 149 16.41 8.93 20.88
N GLY A 150 16.69 10.16 21.31
CA GLY A 150 17.18 11.24 20.46
C GLY A 150 16.37 12.54 20.59
N SER A 151 16.84 13.57 19.90
CA SER A 151 16.18 14.87 19.83
C SER A 151 14.92 14.81 18.96
N PRO A 152 13.90 15.66 19.22
CA PRO A 152 12.75 15.80 18.35
C PRO A 152 13.17 16.11 16.91
N VAL A 153 12.52 15.46 15.95
CA VAL A 153 12.76 15.65 14.52
C VAL A 153 11.49 16.19 13.88
N LEU A 154 11.62 17.24 13.09
CA LEU A 154 10.53 17.73 12.26
C LEU A 154 10.33 16.77 11.08
N VAL A 155 9.11 16.23 10.98
CA VAL A 155 8.72 15.33 9.90
C VAL A 155 7.62 15.98 9.08
N ARG A 156 7.78 16.00 7.76
CA ARG A 156 6.77 16.45 6.80
C ARG A 156 6.05 15.26 6.23
N LEU A 157 4.73 15.24 6.36
CA LEU A 157 3.87 14.13 5.98
C LEU A 157 2.95 14.55 4.85
N ASN A 158 2.92 13.78 3.76
CA ASN A 158 1.96 13.95 2.68
C ASN A 158 0.60 13.43 3.11
N ARG A 159 -0.37 14.31 3.24
CA ARG A 159 -1.74 14.03 3.64
C ARG A 159 -2.70 14.31 2.52
N PHE A 160 -3.58 13.34 2.22
CA PHE A 160 -4.55 13.38 1.14
C PHE A 160 -5.96 13.25 1.70
N SER A 161 -6.86 14.18 1.38
CA SER A 161 -8.28 14.10 1.71
C SER A 161 -9.12 13.76 0.48
N GLY A 162 -10.30 13.17 0.70
CA GLY A 162 -11.19 12.74 -0.38
C GLY A 162 -10.52 11.75 -1.34
N TRP A 163 -9.71 10.83 -0.82
CA TRP A 163 -8.96 9.91 -1.63
C TRP A 163 -9.76 8.65 -2.00
N GLN A 164 -9.47 8.14 -3.19
CA GLN A 164 -10.02 6.90 -3.72
C GLN A 164 -8.92 6.10 -4.42
N ALA A 165 -9.10 4.78 -4.52
CA ALA A 165 -8.24 3.92 -5.31
C ALA A 165 -9.03 2.78 -5.96
N ASP A 166 -8.62 2.41 -7.18
CA ASP A 166 -9.11 1.23 -7.88
C ASP A 166 -8.08 0.11 -7.71
N ILE A 167 -8.47 -0.96 -7.02
CA ILE A 167 -7.61 -2.07 -6.68
C ILE A 167 -7.99 -3.26 -7.55
N GLU A 168 -7.10 -3.69 -8.42
CA GLU A 168 -7.29 -4.92 -9.16
C GLU A 168 -6.92 -6.12 -8.28
N ILE A 169 -7.85 -7.07 -8.13
CA ILE A 169 -7.71 -8.24 -7.28
C ILE A 169 -7.97 -9.49 -8.10
N SER A 170 -7.04 -10.46 -8.00
CA SER A 170 -7.22 -11.80 -8.50
C SER A 170 -7.35 -12.77 -7.33
N PHE A 171 -8.35 -13.64 -7.36
CA PHE A 171 -8.58 -14.61 -6.30
C PHE A 171 -9.08 -15.96 -6.86
N ILE A 172 -8.89 -17.01 -6.07
CA ILE A 172 -9.36 -18.38 -6.40
C ILE A 172 -10.77 -18.54 -5.86
N GLU A 173 -11.79 -18.54 -6.75
CA GLU A 173 -13.20 -18.58 -6.39
C GLU A 173 -13.58 -19.81 -5.56
N ASN A 174 -12.93 -20.95 -5.80
CA ASN A 174 -13.15 -22.18 -5.03
C ASN A 174 -12.66 -22.09 -3.58
N VAL A 175 -11.89 -21.06 -3.22
CA VAL A 175 -11.33 -20.84 -1.87
C VAL A 175 -12.02 -19.69 -1.15
N TYR A 176 -12.22 -18.56 -1.84
CA TYR A 176 -12.92 -17.38 -1.36
C TYR A 176 -13.92 -16.90 -2.40
N SER A 177 -15.19 -16.74 -2.02
CA SER A 177 -16.16 -16.07 -2.88
C SER A 177 -15.82 -14.58 -3.04
N GLN A 178 -16.32 -13.95 -4.10
CA GLN A 178 -16.18 -12.52 -4.31
C GLN A 178 -16.66 -11.71 -3.11
N GLU A 179 -17.80 -12.08 -2.54
CA GLU A 179 -18.37 -11.43 -1.36
C GLU A 179 -17.44 -11.52 -0.13
N GLN A 180 -16.85 -12.69 0.10
CA GLN A 180 -15.88 -12.88 1.20
C GLN A 180 -14.65 -11.99 1.02
N VAL A 181 -14.11 -11.88 -0.21
CA VAL A 181 -12.97 -11.01 -0.51
C VAL A 181 -13.34 -9.54 -0.25
N ILE A 182 -14.51 -9.08 -0.72
CA ILE A 182 -14.98 -7.71 -0.50
C ILE A 182 -15.16 -7.42 0.99
N ASN A 183 -15.75 -8.35 1.76
CA ASN A 183 -15.95 -8.19 3.20
C ASN A 183 -14.61 -8.11 3.95
N ILE A 184 -13.59 -8.89 3.56
CA ILE A 184 -12.25 -8.80 4.13
C ILE A 184 -11.62 -7.43 3.84
N ILE A 185 -11.82 -6.88 2.64
CA ILE A 185 -11.32 -5.54 2.26
C ILE A 185 -12.00 -4.46 3.12
N ASN A 186 -13.32 -4.54 3.33
CA ASN A 186 -14.06 -3.63 4.20
C ASN A 186 -13.59 -3.73 5.67
N LEU A 187 -13.38 -4.93 6.19
CA LEU A 187 -12.82 -5.14 7.53
C LEU A 187 -11.42 -4.55 7.67
N ALA A 188 -10.59 -4.69 6.63
CA ALA A 188 -9.26 -4.06 6.60
C ALA A 188 -9.37 -2.53 6.62
N GLY A 189 -10.28 -1.95 5.84
CA GLY A 189 -10.51 -0.51 5.80
C GLY A 189 -11.00 0.04 7.13
N PHE A 190 -12.04 -0.56 7.69
CA PHE A 190 -12.62 -0.15 8.97
C PHE A 190 -11.66 -0.34 10.14
N GLY A 191 -11.06 -1.51 10.28
CA GLY A 191 -10.29 -1.89 11.46
C GLY A 191 -8.82 -1.49 11.42
N LEU A 192 -8.18 -1.52 10.25
CA LEU A 192 -6.72 -1.35 10.12
C LEU A 192 -6.33 -0.08 9.39
N GLY A 193 -7.01 0.23 8.28
CA GLY A 193 -6.60 1.27 7.35
C GLY A 193 -5.32 0.95 6.58
N ILE A 194 -4.88 1.91 5.75
CA ILE A 194 -3.68 1.83 4.91
C ILE A 194 -2.82 3.10 5.07
N GLY A 195 -1.57 3.08 4.64
CA GLY A 195 -0.64 4.20 4.75
C GLY A 195 -0.03 4.34 6.15
N SER A 196 0.37 5.54 6.50
CA SER A 196 0.98 5.90 7.78
C SER A 196 -0.05 6.48 8.76
N GLY A 197 0.27 6.45 10.07
CA GLY A 197 -0.61 7.03 11.09
C GLY A 197 -1.89 6.24 11.37
N ARG A 198 -1.97 4.98 10.98
CA ARG A 198 -3.16 4.10 11.13
C ARG A 198 -3.64 3.98 12.58
N SER A 199 -2.73 3.96 13.54
CA SER A 199 -3.06 3.94 14.97
C SER A 199 -3.74 5.24 15.46
N SER A 200 -3.58 6.31 14.71
CA SER A 200 -4.22 7.61 14.94
C SER A 200 -5.48 7.83 14.08
N GLY A 201 -5.98 6.78 13.44
CA GLY A 201 -7.22 6.81 12.67
C GLY A 201 -7.08 7.20 11.20
N TYR A 202 -5.86 7.44 10.69
CA TYR A 202 -5.63 7.76 9.28
C TYR A 202 -5.77 6.53 8.38
N GLY A 203 -6.14 6.78 7.11
CA GLY A 203 -6.21 5.78 6.06
C GLY A 203 -7.34 4.76 6.21
N ARG A 204 -8.41 5.10 6.92
CA ARG A 204 -9.64 4.30 6.98
C ARG A 204 -10.37 4.43 5.66
N TYR A 205 -11.06 3.35 5.24
CA TYR A 205 -11.76 3.32 3.96
C TYR A 205 -12.85 2.25 3.95
N HIS A 206 -13.73 2.35 2.97
CA HIS A 206 -14.73 1.34 2.63
C HIS A 206 -14.79 1.10 1.12
N VAL A 207 -15.42 0.01 0.71
CA VAL A 207 -15.65 -0.34 -0.69
C VAL A 207 -16.90 0.37 -1.19
N ILE A 208 -16.77 1.13 -2.30
CA ILE A 208 -17.88 1.83 -2.94
C ILE A 208 -18.31 1.19 -4.27
N GLY A 209 -17.50 0.34 -4.86
CA GLY A 209 -17.82 -0.30 -6.13
C GLY A 209 -17.00 -1.55 -6.40
N VAL A 210 -17.55 -2.45 -7.21
CA VAL A 210 -16.90 -3.67 -7.68
C VAL A 210 -17.26 -3.90 -9.14
N THR A 211 -16.24 -4.04 -10.00
CA THR A 211 -16.40 -4.35 -11.42
C THR A 211 -15.67 -5.63 -11.76
N SER A 212 -16.37 -6.61 -12.33
CA SER A 212 -15.77 -7.86 -12.78
C SER A 212 -14.97 -7.63 -14.06
N ILE A 213 -13.76 -8.17 -14.11
CA ILE A 213 -12.96 -8.24 -15.33
C ILE A 213 -13.27 -9.59 -15.99
N VAL A 214 -13.91 -9.55 -17.15
CA VAL A 214 -14.08 -10.77 -17.97
C VAL A 214 -12.72 -11.05 -18.61
N THR A 215 -12.06 -12.11 -18.17
CA THR A 215 -10.90 -12.67 -18.89
C THR A 215 -11.44 -13.57 -19.99
N GLU A 216 -11.24 -13.15 -21.24
CA GLU A 216 -11.46 -14.02 -22.42
C GLU A 216 -10.50 -15.21 -22.43
#